data_b55f4fd4ff5af2a850ae8878328e08b7
#
_entry.id   b55f4fd4ff5af2a850ae8878328e08b7
#
_cell.length_a   1.000
_cell.length_b   1.000
_cell.length_c   1.000
_cell.angle_alpha   90.00
_cell.angle_beta   90.00
_cell.angle_gamma   90.00
#
_symmetry.space_group_name_H-M   'P 1'
#
loop_
_entity.id
_entity.type
_entity.pdbx_description
1 polymer ?
#
loop_
_entity_poly.entity_id
_entity_poly.type
_entity_poly.pdbx_seq_one_letter_code
_entity_poly.pdbx_strand_id
1 'polypeptide(L)'
;MPLLSRPLTCNPARSARSLLATLGLAWATLFATPLPSLAQDAVTPAPAAATAAIDLDQFCRFPELARAQKESLRSAMIDRNTNRAEYIEMLGEHALLLHQCREQEWPQKQALWIRLYPCDLKPGRLEQIFDRIVNQGYNQVYVEVFYDGRVLLPKAQNPTVWPSVLNEPGQENIDLFALAIAAGRQRGLEVYGWMFTMNFGYSYASRPDRQEAIARNAQGQSSLDLVSGEVQVFIDPYNSQAQWDYRLLVESMLQRRPDGLLFDYIRYPRGDGAASVVSRVQDLLIHTPAARQSLLNRALNGQGRDLISRFLQKGHVGVWDVTDVAKRYPLEPEPLWEGRQPRFQEGKSLTAALEQPWLQQDLWLLSVAHAQRGILDFLGLATQPVQAAGIPAGAVFFPGANRTVGQQGFDSRLQPWNQFPSTLEWHPMAYSTCQGTDCIVAEVERVLALASPDTWVQPALAGTWGDSLRDRPSLEAQMLALKAATPQLPAVSHFAYSWQYPQDDQSRKFCTR
;
A
#
# COMPACT_ATOMS: atom_id res chain seq x y z
N MET A 1 -26.34 -42.85 -15.46
CA MET A 1 -26.05 -43.28 -16.84
C MET A 1 -24.89 -42.46 -17.34
N PRO A 2 -23.83 -43.11 -17.78
CA PRO A 2 -22.55 -42.49 -18.11
C PRO A 2 -22.34 -42.36 -19.63
N LEU A 3 -21.42 -41.48 -20.03
CA LEU A 3 -20.64 -41.57 -21.27
C LEU A 3 -19.44 -40.62 -21.08
N LEU A 4 -18.23 -41.11 -20.81
CA LEU A 4 -17.19 -41.60 -21.71
C LEU A 4 -16.91 -40.59 -22.84
N SER A 5 -15.75 -40.07 -23.04
CA SER A 5 -14.42 -40.56 -23.28
C SER A 5 -13.65 -39.43 -23.97
N ARG A 6 -12.44 -39.26 -23.99
CA ARG A 6 -11.13 -39.88 -24.02
C ARG A 6 -10.10 -38.82 -24.41
N PRO A 7 -8.83 -38.95 -24.07
CA PRO A 7 -7.78 -37.97 -24.39
C PRO A 7 -7.16 -38.24 -25.77
N LEU A 8 -6.65 -37.16 -26.39
CA LEU A 8 -5.78 -37.27 -27.56
C LEU A 8 -4.37 -36.88 -27.17
N THR A 9 -3.54 -37.91 -27.11
CA THR A 9 -2.09 -37.85 -27.18
C THR A 9 -1.66 -37.60 -28.61
N CYS A 10 -0.69 -36.77 -28.85
CA CYS A 10 0.20 -36.88 -30.00
C CYS A 10 1.59 -36.33 -29.69
N ASN A 11 2.54 -37.19 -29.73
CA ASN A 11 3.99 -37.08 -29.74
C ASN A 11 4.48 -37.53 -31.14
N PRO A 12 5.77 -37.50 -31.47
CA PRO A 12 6.77 -36.42 -31.54
C PRO A 12 7.54 -36.39 -32.89
N ALA A 13 8.50 -35.47 -32.95
CA ALA A 13 9.79 -35.53 -33.63
C ALA A 13 9.88 -35.73 -35.16
N ARG A 14 10.59 -34.84 -35.79
CA ARG A 14 11.64 -35.20 -36.76
C ARG A 14 12.75 -34.13 -36.86
N SER A 15 13.93 -34.61 -36.57
CA SER A 15 15.25 -34.04 -36.84
C SER A 15 15.52 -33.86 -38.34
N ALA A 16 16.26 -32.83 -38.71
CA ALA A 16 17.06 -32.84 -39.90
C ALA A 16 18.40 -32.14 -39.65
N ARG A 17 19.43 -32.88 -39.93
CA ARG A 17 20.86 -32.57 -39.78
C ARG A 17 21.39 -31.79 -40.98
N SER A 18 22.38 -30.96 -40.73
CA SER A 18 23.65 -30.72 -41.42
C SER A 18 23.70 -30.47 -42.90
N LEU A 19 24.35 -29.39 -43.26
CA LEU A 19 25.37 -29.44 -44.31
C LEU A 19 26.40 -28.29 -44.14
N LEU A 20 27.62 -28.71 -43.85
CA LEU A 20 28.88 -27.95 -43.92
C LEU A 20 29.22 -27.73 -45.40
N ALA A 21 29.65 -26.52 -45.74
CA ALA A 21 30.43 -26.30 -46.97
C ALA A 21 31.62 -25.37 -46.66
N THR A 22 32.77 -25.99 -46.65
CA THR A 22 34.11 -25.40 -46.68
C THR A 22 34.49 -25.00 -48.12
N LEU A 23 35.05 -23.82 -48.29
CA LEU A 23 35.92 -23.41 -49.43
C LEU A 23 36.68 -22.18 -48.92
N GLY A 24 37.98 -22.09 -48.79
CA GLY A 24 39.02 -22.41 -49.79
C GLY A 24 39.84 -21.12 -49.93
N LEU A 25 41.07 -21.09 -49.37
CA LEU A 25 42.03 -19.98 -49.46
C LEU A 25 42.42 -19.65 -50.89
N ALA A 26 42.63 -18.36 -51.18
CA ALA A 26 43.57 -17.92 -52.24
C ALA A 26 44.37 -16.70 -51.75
N TRP A 27 45.67 -16.89 -51.63
CA TRP A 27 46.68 -15.86 -51.40
C TRP A 27 46.94 -15.07 -52.68
N ALA A 28 46.93 -13.73 -52.60
CA ALA A 28 47.54 -12.87 -53.62
C ALA A 28 48.40 -11.83 -52.90
N THR A 29 49.71 -12.04 -52.99
CA THR A 29 50.77 -11.08 -52.66
C THR A 29 50.91 -10.04 -53.73
N LEU A 30 50.73 -8.77 -53.40
CA LEU A 30 51.10 -7.64 -54.30
C LEU A 30 52.01 -6.69 -53.48
N PHE A 31 53.20 -6.49 -54.10
CA PHE A 31 54.24 -5.56 -53.64
C PHE A 31 53.76 -4.12 -53.63
N ALA A 32 53.91 -3.40 -52.55
CA ALA A 32 53.69 -1.97 -52.46
C ALA A 32 55.04 -1.26 -52.27
N THR A 33 55.32 -0.33 -53.13
CA THR A 33 56.43 0.63 -53.03
C THR A 33 56.14 1.74 -52.02
N PRO A 34 57.14 2.25 -51.30
CA PRO A 34 56.94 3.30 -50.30
C PRO A 34 56.84 4.70 -50.94
N LEU A 35 55.81 5.43 -50.63
CA LEU A 35 55.69 6.89 -50.86
C LEU A 35 56.20 7.67 -49.66
N PRO A 36 56.76 8.88 -49.80
CA PRO A 36 57.38 9.61 -48.71
C PRO A 36 56.34 10.19 -47.76
N SER A 37 56.60 10.03 -46.49
CA SER A 37 55.84 10.56 -45.32
C SER A 37 55.92 12.06 -45.28
N LEU A 38 54.76 12.73 -45.42
CA LEU A 38 54.53 14.09 -44.93
C LEU A 38 54.28 14.00 -43.42
N ALA A 39 55.16 14.58 -42.63
CA ALA A 39 54.95 14.74 -41.19
C ALA A 39 53.68 15.59 -40.93
N GLN A 40 52.63 14.94 -40.48
CA GLN A 40 51.53 15.64 -39.84
C GLN A 40 51.85 15.76 -38.35
N ASP A 41 51.96 16.99 -37.86
CA ASP A 41 51.99 17.29 -36.46
C ASP A 41 50.75 16.66 -35.77
N ALA A 42 51.03 15.61 -35.02
CA ALA A 42 50.03 14.96 -34.17
C ALA A 42 49.66 15.94 -33.04
N VAL A 43 48.52 16.62 -33.19
CA VAL A 43 47.85 17.26 -32.08
C VAL A 43 47.43 16.13 -31.12
N THR A 44 48.18 15.98 -30.06
CA THR A 44 47.86 15.08 -28.95
C THR A 44 46.50 15.57 -28.41
N PRO A 45 45.43 14.75 -28.42
CA PRO A 45 44.19 15.13 -27.75
C PRO A 45 44.52 15.28 -26.27
N ALA A 46 44.13 16.43 -25.69
CA ALA A 46 44.21 16.64 -24.26
C ALA A 46 43.54 15.43 -23.56
N PRO A 47 44.13 14.90 -22.45
CA PRO A 47 43.50 13.81 -21.74
C PRO A 47 42.09 14.25 -21.35
N ALA A 48 41.10 13.49 -21.80
CA ALA A 48 39.74 13.65 -21.29
C ALA A 48 39.84 13.63 -19.77
N ALA A 49 39.40 14.70 -19.13
CA ALA A 49 39.39 14.77 -17.67
C ALA A 49 38.65 13.51 -17.20
N ALA A 50 39.39 12.62 -16.54
CA ALA A 50 38.81 11.45 -15.94
C ALA A 50 37.74 11.97 -14.97
N THR A 51 36.49 11.80 -15.33
CA THR A 51 35.37 12.02 -14.41
C THR A 51 35.65 11.15 -13.19
N ALA A 52 35.96 11.76 -12.06
CA ALA A 52 36.17 11.04 -10.81
C ALA A 52 34.95 10.14 -10.61
N ALA A 53 35.18 8.85 -10.40
CA ALA A 53 34.11 7.90 -10.18
C ALA A 53 33.23 8.37 -9.02
N ILE A 54 31.92 8.49 -9.25
CA ILE A 54 30.96 8.85 -8.20
C ILE A 54 30.84 7.65 -7.26
N ASP A 55 31.31 7.80 -6.02
CA ASP A 55 31.22 6.78 -4.98
C ASP A 55 29.99 7.06 -4.09
N LEU A 56 29.06 6.10 -4.03
CA LEU A 56 27.85 6.15 -3.20
C LEU A 56 28.17 5.60 -1.80
N ASP A 57 27.52 6.16 -0.77
CA ASP A 57 27.68 5.64 0.58
C ASP A 57 26.95 4.29 0.80
N GLN A 58 27.10 3.70 2.00
CA GLN A 58 26.47 2.41 2.37
C GLN A 58 24.94 2.40 2.30
N PHE A 59 24.30 3.57 2.14
CA PHE A 59 22.86 3.73 1.94
C PHE A 59 22.54 4.13 0.50
N CYS A 60 23.49 4.03 -0.41
CA CYS A 60 23.41 4.42 -1.81
C CYS A 60 23.07 5.90 -2.03
N ARG A 61 23.45 6.79 -1.11
CA ARG A 61 23.28 8.24 -1.24
C ARG A 61 24.39 8.84 -2.08
N PHE A 62 24.04 9.78 -2.93
CA PHE A 62 25.00 10.50 -3.77
C PHE A 62 25.80 11.53 -2.96
N PRO A 63 27.11 11.71 -3.25
CA PRO A 63 27.94 12.72 -2.62
C PRO A 63 27.48 14.13 -3.03
N GLU A 64 27.80 15.11 -2.19
CA GLU A 64 27.36 16.52 -2.35
C GLU A 64 27.75 17.09 -3.72
N LEU A 65 28.96 16.79 -4.21
CA LEU A 65 29.44 17.28 -5.51
C LEU A 65 28.55 16.81 -6.66
N ALA A 66 28.17 15.53 -6.70
CA ALA A 66 27.31 14.98 -7.73
C ALA A 66 25.88 15.56 -7.66
N ARG A 67 25.38 15.79 -6.43
CA ARG A 67 24.08 16.45 -6.20
C ARG A 67 24.09 17.88 -6.69
N ALA A 68 25.12 18.65 -6.38
CA ALA A 68 25.28 20.06 -6.80
C ALA A 68 25.42 20.18 -8.32
N GLN A 69 26.15 19.28 -8.95
CA GLN A 69 26.28 19.25 -10.42
C GLN A 69 24.94 19.00 -11.10
N LYS A 70 24.18 18.01 -10.66
CA LYS A 70 22.82 17.71 -11.16
C LYS A 70 21.86 18.89 -10.98
N GLU A 71 21.90 19.53 -9.80
CA GLU A 71 21.12 20.73 -9.51
C GLU A 71 21.47 21.90 -10.48
N SER A 72 22.76 22.11 -10.76
CA SER A 72 23.22 23.15 -11.69
C SER A 72 22.71 22.90 -13.13
N LEU A 73 22.77 21.65 -13.59
CA LEU A 73 22.27 21.28 -14.92
C LEU A 73 20.74 21.44 -15.00
N ARG A 74 20.01 21.01 -13.96
CA ARG A 74 18.56 21.18 -13.88
C ARG A 74 18.17 22.66 -13.93
N SER A 75 18.83 23.50 -13.13
CA SER A 75 18.57 24.95 -13.12
C SER A 75 18.89 25.61 -14.46
N ALA A 76 20.01 25.23 -15.09
CA ALA A 76 20.35 25.71 -16.43
C ALA A 76 19.31 25.32 -17.49
N MET A 77 18.77 24.09 -17.41
CA MET A 77 17.70 23.61 -18.28
C MET A 77 16.41 24.44 -18.10
N ILE A 78 16.03 24.72 -16.86
CA ILE A 78 14.77 25.42 -16.55
C ILE A 78 14.89 26.93 -16.83
N ASP A 79 15.96 27.57 -16.36
CA ASP A 79 16.08 29.03 -16.37
C ASP A 79 16.56 29.56 -17.73
N ARG A 80 17.41 28.81 -18.41
CA ARG A 80 18.10 29.26 -19.64
C ARG A 80 17.79 28.40 -20.86
N ASN A 81 17.01 27.33 -20.71
CA ASN A 81 16.74 26.32 -21.74
C ASN A 81 18.04 25.76 -22.39
N THR A 82 19.08 25.58 -21.57
CA THR A 82 20.38 25.04 -21.95
C THR A 82 20.68 23.76 -21.19
N ASN A 83 21.66 22.99 -21.63
CA ASN A 83 22.16 21.78 -20.95
C ASN A 83 21.11 20.68 -20.73
N ARG A 84 20.07 20.64 -21.56
CA ARG A 84 19.02 19.63 -21.44
C ARG A 84 19.55 18.21 -21.73
N ALA A 85 20.43 18.08 -22.70
CA ALA A 85 21.02 16.78 -23.07
C ALA A 85 21.90 16.26 -21.93
N GLU A 86 22.78 17.10 -21.41
CA GLU A 86 23.68 16.78 -20.29
C GLU A 86 22.91 16.43 -19.01
N TYR A 87 21.81 17.14 -18.75
CA TYR A 87 20.96 16.82 -17.61
C TYR A 87 20.31 15.44 -17.76
N ILE A 88 19.75 15.10 -18.94
CA ILE A 88 19.13 13.81 -19.20
C ILE A 88 20.16 12.67 -19.13
N GLU A 89 21.36 12.88 -19.66
CA GLU A 89 22.46 11.93 -19.58
C GLU A 89 22.84 11.64 -18.12
N MET A 90 22.99 12.69 -17.30
CA MET A 90 23.27 12.55 -15.87
C MET A 90 22.13 11.83 -15.11
N LEU A 91 20.86 12.02 -15.48
CA LEU A 91 19.76 11.23 -14.89
C LEU A 91 19.95 9.73 -15.16
N GLY A 92 20.32 9.36 -16.38
CA GLY A 92 20.59 7.97 -16.75
C GLY A 92 21.79 7.37 -16.02
N GLU A 93 22.88 8.13 -15.92
CA GLU A 93 24.07 7.73 -15.16
C GLU A 93 23.75 7.50 -13.69
N HIS A 94 23.07 8.44 -13.04
CA HIS A 94 22.67 8.32 -11.63
C HIS A 94 21.69 7.17 -11.40
N ALA A 95 20.77 6.92 -12.33
CA ALA A 95 19.88 5.77 -12.26
C ALA A 95 20.65 4.43 -12.28
N LEU A 96 21.62 4.31 -13.17
CA LEU A 96 22.49 3.12 -13.28
C LEU A 96 23.34 2.92 -12.01
N LEU A 97 23.99 3.96 -11.50
CA LEU A 97 24.80 3.90 -10.28
C LEU A 97 23.96 3.51 -9.07
N LEU A 98 22.76 4.09 -8.93
CA LEU A 98 21.83 3.73 -7.86
C LEU A 98 21.40 2.27 -7.96
N HIS A 99 21.08 1.79 -9.15
CA HIS A 99 20.70 0.40 -9.39
C HIS A 99 21.83 -0.54 -8.98
N GLN A 100 23.06 -0.31 -9.45
CA GLN A 100 24.23 -1.11 -9.12
C GLN A 100 24.53 -1.13 -7.61
N CYS A 101 24.41 0.02 -6.94
CA CYS A 101 24.56 0.10 -5.49
C CYS A 101 23.47 -0.73 -4.77
N ARG A 102 22.21 -0.65 -5.19
CA ARG A 102 21.10 -1.40 -4.58
C ARG A 102 21.17 -2.92 -4.83
N GLU A 103 21.83 -3.37 -5.87
CA GLU A 103 22.12 -4.79 -6.07
C GLU A 103 23.15 -5.33 -5.08
N GLN A 104 24.07 -4.49 -4.60
CA GLN A 104 25.18 -4.87 -3.73
C GLN A 104 24.91 -4.55 -2.27
N GLU A 105 24.20 -3.45 -1.99
CA GLU A 105 23.97 -2.95 -0.65
C GLU A 105 22.54 -3.21 -0.16
N TRP A 106 22.45 -3.49 1.13
CA TRP A 106 21.16 -3.59 1.83
C TRP A 106 20.59 -2.20 2.15
N PRO A 107 19.27 -1.99 2.01
CA PRO A 107 18.27 -2.87 1.41
C PRO A 107 18.29 -2.78 -0.12
N GLN A 108 17.84 -3.83 -0.80
CA GLN A 108 17.72 -3.85 -2.27
C GLN A 108 16.63 -2.89 -2.77
N LYS A 109 15.53 -2.75 -2.01
CA LYS A 109 14.47 -1.78 -2.26
C LYS A 109 14.41 -0.76 -1.11
N GLN A 110 14.49 0.51 -1.46
CA GLN A 110 14.30 1.61 -0.53
C GLN A 110 13.29 2.60 -1.09
N ALA A 111 12.13 2.72 -0.46
CA ALA A 111 11.03 3.57 -0.92
C ALA A 111 10.86 4.83 -0.07
N LEU A 112 10.33 5.90 -0.69
CA LEU A 112 9.93 7.13 -0.01
C LEU A 112 8.45 7.41 -0.23
N TRP A 113 7.73 7.73 0.84
CA TRP A 113 6.34 8.17 0.81
C TRP A 113 6.26 9.66 0.55
N ILE A 114 5.42 10.08 -0.41
CA ILE A 114 5.29 11.49 -0.78
C ILE A 114 3.86 11.86 -1.15
N ARG A 115 3.43 13.04 -0.72
CA ARG A 115 2.25 13.74 -1.22
C ARG A 115 2.67 14.79 -2.25
N LEU A 116 1.94 14.87 -3.35
CA LEU A 116 2.12 15.91 -4.37
C LEU A 116 1.00 16.96 -4.23
N TYR A 117 1.35 18.19 -4.57
CA TYR A 117 0.48 19.36 -4.44
C TYR A 117 0.37 20.13 -5.78
N PRO A 118 -0.65 20.98 -5.96
CA PRO A 118 -0.74 21.82 -7.16
C PRO A 118 0.51 22.64 -7.46
N CYS A 119 1.24 23.07 -6.42
CA CYS A 119 2.48 23.87 -6.56
C CYS A 119 3.65 23.08 -7.17
N ASP A 120 3.58 21.76 -7.20
CA ASP A 120 4.61 20.93 -7.82
C ASP A 120 4.57 20.99 -9.35
N LEU A 121 3.53 21.62 -9.91
CA LEU A 121 3.42 21.95 -11.34
C LEU A 121 4.27 23.18 -11.75
N LYS A 122 4.84 23.92 -10.80
CA LYS A 122 5.78 25.02 -11.16
C LYS A 122 6.97 24.44 -11.93
N PRO A 123 7.49 25.18 -12.93
CA PRO A 123 8.61 24.71 -13.77
C PRO A 123 9.79 24.22 -12.92
N GLY A 124 10.30 23.03 -13.23
CA GLY A 124 11.45 22.42 -12.54
C GLY A 124 11.20 21.88 -11.13
N ARG A 125 9.99 22.04 -10.59
CA ARG A 125 9.70 21.64 -9.21
C ARG A 125 9.56 20.13 -9.05
N LEU A 126 8.85 19.51 -9.96
CA LEU A 126 8.68 18.05 -9.96
C LEU A 126 10.04 17.37 -10.18
N GLU A 127 10.84 17.86 -11.12
CA GLU A 127 12.19 17.39 -11.38
C GLU A 127 13.06 17.51 -10.11
N GLN A 128 13.00 18.63 -9.39
CA GLN A 128 13.76 18.84 -8.15
C GLN A 128 13.38 17.81 -7.08
N ILE A 129 12.10 17.52 -6.90
CA ILE A 129 11.61 16.55 -5.93
C ILE A 129 12.17 15.15 -6.24
N PHE A 130 12.04 14.72 -7.50
CA PHE A 130 12.48 13.39 -7.90
C PHE A 130 14.00 13.26 -7.93
N ASP A 131 14.74 14.33 -8.26
CA ASP A 131 16.20 14.36 -8.11
C ASP A 131 16.63 14.16 -6.65
N ARG A 132 15.97 14.83 -5.69
CA ARG A 132 16.24 14.66 -4.25
C ARG A 132 15.97 13.24 -3.79
N ILE A 133 14.90 12.61 -4.28
CA ILE A 133 14.57 11.22 -3.96
C ILE A 133 15.71 10.29 -4.36
N VAL A 134 16.14 10.37 -5.62
CA VAL A 134 17.28 9.56 -6.11
C VAL A 134 18.57 9.89 -5.36
N ASN A 135 18.84 11.17 -5.11
CA ASN A 135 20.05 11.59 -4.41
C ASN A 135 20.18 11.03 -2.99
N GLN A 136 19.06 10.64 -2.36
CA GLN A 136 19.02 10.00 -1.04
C GLN A 136 18.99 8.47 -1.13
N GLY A 137 19.27 7.91 -2.31
CA GLY A 137 19.38 6.47 -2.48
C GLY A 137 18.04 5.72 -2.61
N TYR A 138 16.93 6.41 -2.77
CA TYR A 138 15.65 5.75 -3.01
C TYR A 138 15.57 5.26 -4.46
N ASN A 139 15.13 4.01 -4.65
CA ASN A 139 14.84 3.42 -5.95
C ASN A 139 13.34 3.13 -6.17
N GLN A 140 12.50 3.48 -5.20
CA GLN A 140 11.06 3.35 -5.28
C GLN A 140 10.40 4.57 -4.60
N VAL A 141 9.19 4.97 -5.06
CA VAL A 141 8.44 6.08 -4.48
C VAL A 141 6.95 5.77 -4.44
N TYR A 142 6.30 6.10 -3.32
CA TYR A 142 4.86 5.94 -3.09
C TYR A 142 4.19 7.31 -3.13
N VAL A 143 3.54 7.60 -4.25
CA VAL A 143 2.82 8.86 -4.47
C VAL A 143 1.41 8.73 -3.94
N GLU A 144 1.01 9.62 -3.03
CA GLU A 144 -0.33 9.62 -2.46
C GLU A 144 -1.34 10.12 -3.51
N VAL A 145 -2.12 9.19 -4.06
CA VAL A 145 -3.05 9.47 -5.16
C VAL A 145 -4.50 9.60 -4.73
N PHE A 146 -4.82 9.14 -3.52
CA PHE A 146 -6.13 9.32 -2.90
C PHE A 146 -6.01 9.51 -1.39
N TYR A 147 -6.39 10.70 -0.91
CA TYR A 147 -6.30 11.08 0.49
C TYR A 147 -7.28 12.22 0.81
N ASP A 148 -7.71 12.31 2.07
CA ASP A 148 -8.57 13.38 2.59
C ASP A 148 -9.82 13.63 1.71
N GLY A 149 -10.34 12.56 1.07
CA GLY A 149 -11.47 12.64 0.17
C GLY A 149 -11.21 13.40 -1.14
N ARG A 150 -9.96 13.38 -1.65
CA ARG A 150 -9.56 13.96 -2.93
C ARG A 150 -8.71 12.98 -3.73
N VAL A 151 -8.74 13.14 -5.06
CA VAL A 151 -8.02 12.27 -5.99
C VAL A 151 -6.99 13.04 -6.81
N LEU A 152 -5.86 12.41 -7.08
CA LEU A 152 -4.81 12.98 -7.94
C LEU A 152 -5.08 12.64 -9.41
N LEU A 153 -6.30 12.92 -9.88
CA LEU A 153 -6.74 12.76 -11.26
C LEU A 153 -7.00 14.13 -11.89
N PRO A 154 -6.83 14.30 -13.22
CA PRO A 154 -7.22 15.52 -13.92
C PRO A 154 -8.72 15.77 -13.72
N LYS A 155 -9.10 16.99 -13.35
CA LYS A 155 -10.50 17.35 -13.10
C LYS A 155 -11.43 17.04 -14.28
N ALA A 156 -10.95 17.30 -15.52
CA ALA A 156 -11.74 17.06 -16.73
C ALA A 156 -11.91 15.57 -17.08
N GLN A 157 -11.11 14.68 -16.51
CA GLN A 157 -11.12 13.24 -16.78
C GLN A 157 -11.34 12.41 -15.51
N ASN A 158 -11.87 13.02 -14.47
CA ASN A 158 -12.14 12.34 -13.20
C ASN A 158 -13.54 11.72 -13.20
N PRO A 159 -13.70 10.41 -13.35
CA PRO A 159 -15.00 9.75 -13.34
C PRO A 159 -15.50 9.46 -11.93
N THR A 160 -14.67 9.72 -10.90
CA THR A 160 -14.97 9.35 -9.52
C THR A 160 -15.84 10.40 -8.83
N VAL A 161 -16.39 10.04 -7.70
CA VAL A 161 -17.23 10.96 -6.88
C VAL A 161 -16.41 11.98 -6.09
N TRP A 162 -15.09 11.79 -5.99
CA TRP A 162 -14.22 12.67 -5.22
C TRP A 162 -13.68 13.81 -6.08
N PRO A 163 -13.54 15.01 -5.51
CA PRO A 163 -12.94 16.14 -6.22
C PRO A 163 -11.46 15.89 -6.52
N SER A 164 -10.98 16.44 -7.63
CA SER A 164 -9.55 16.47 -7.94
C SER A 164 -8.77 17.31 -6.92
N VAL A 165 -7.51 16.93 -6.68
CA VAL A 165 -6.52 17.77 -5.97
C VAL A 165 -6.21 19.03 -6.76
N LEU A 166 -6.21 18.94 -8.12
CA LEU A 166 -5.96 20.04 -9.05
C LEU A 166 -7.27 20.75 -9.39
N ASN A 167 -7.58 21.83 -8.68
CA ASN A 167 -8.83 22.57 -8.82
C ASN A 167 -8.64 24.00 -9.34
N GLU A 168 -7.40 24.49 -9.49
CA GLU A 168 -7.11 25.84 -9.95
C GLU A 168 -7.42 25.99 -11.44
N PRO A 169 -7.87 27.18 -11.89
CA PRO A 169 -8.08 27.45 -13.30
C PRO A 169 -6.82 27.18 -14.14
N GLY A 170 -7.00 26.47 -15.26
CA GLY A 170 -5.91 26.08 -16.15
C GLY A 170 -5.22 24.75 -15.79
N GLN A 171 -5.59 24.11 -14.69
CA GLN A 171 -5.02 22.82 -14.26
C GLN A 171 -5.96 21.63 -14.55
N GLU A 172 -7.14 21.85 -15.12
CA GLU A 172 -8.22 20.87 -15.24
C GLU A 172 -7.83 19.62 -16.05
N ASN A 173 -6.90 19.77 -16.99
CA ASN A 173 -6.42 18.72 -17.89
C ASN A 173 -5.06 18.14 -17.47
N ILE A 174 -4.45 18.62 -16.38
CA ILE A 174 -3.12 18.18 -15.98
C ILE A 174 -3.23 16.89 -15.15
N ASP A 175 -2.53 15.87 -15.59
CA ASP A 175 -2.41 14.59 -14.88
C ASP A 175 -1.11 14.56 -14.08
N LEU A 176 -1.16 15.05 -12.84
CA LEU A 176 0.03 15.13 -11.98
C LEU A 176 0.56 13.74 -11.61
N PHE A 177 -0.30 12.72 -11.51
CA PHE A 177 0.16 11.36 -11.25
C PHE A 177 0.91 10.78 -12.46
N ALA A 178 0.38 10.97 -13.67
CA ALA A 178 1.10 10.57 -14.89
C ALA A 178 2.44 11.30 -15.06
N LEU A 179 2.50 12.59 -14.72
CA LEU A 179 3.75 13.36 -14.72
C LEU A 179 4.75 12.81 -13.68
N ALA A 180 4.28 12.45 -12.48
CA ALA A 180 5.11 11.84 -11.45
C ALA A 180 5.68 10.49 -11.90
N ILE A 181 4.87 9.63 -12.53
CA ILE A 181 5.32 8.35 -13.10
C ILE A 181 6.40 8.58 -14.15
N ALA A 182 6.18 9.52 -15.06
CA ALA A 182 7.16 9.84 -16.09
C ALA A 182 8.48 10.37 -15.51
N ALA A 183 8.40 11.30 -14.54
CA ALA A 183 9.57 11.87 -13.87
C ALA A 183 10.36 10.82 -13.06
N GLY A 184 9.66 9.89 -12.40
CA GLY A 184 10.28 8.79 -11.67
C GLY A 184 10.98 7.81 -12.60
N ARG A 185 10.31 7.37 -13.66
CA ARG A 185 10.88 6.41 -14.63
C ARG A 185 12.11 6.96 -15.36
N GLN A 186 12.16 8.26 -15.66
CA GLN A 186 13.37 8.89 -16.22
C GLN A 186 14.58 8.79 -15.27
N ARG A 187 14.36 8.51 -14.00
CA ARG A 187 15.37 8.40 -12.95
C ARG A 187 15.57 6.97 -12.44
N GLY A 188 14.98 5.99 -13.12
CA GLY A 188 15.07 4.57 -12.71
C GLY A 188 14.26 4.23 -11.46
N LEU A 189 13.31 5.08 -11.05
CA LEU A 189 12.44 4.81 -9.90
C LEU A 189 11.22 3.96 -10.31
N GLU A 190 10.85 3.03 -9.45
CA GLU A 190 9.51 2.45 -9.46
C GLU A 190 8.54 3.43 -8.78
N VAL A 191 7.43 3.73 -9.45
CA VAL A 191 6.43 4.69 -8.95
C VAL A 191 5.11 3.98 -8.67
N TYR A 192 4.78 3.87 -7.39
CA TYR A 192 3.52 3.30 -6.92
C TYR A 192 2.51 4.40 -6.60
N GLY A 193 1.24 4.10 -6.79
CA GLY A 193 0.17 4.91 -6.23
C GLY A 193 -0.15 4.45 -4.80
N TRP A 194 -0.14 5.34 -3.83
CA TRP A 194 -0.56 5.11 -2.46
C TRP A 194 -1.94 5.71 -2.23
N MET A 195 -2.89 4.92 -1.71
CA MET A 195 -4.28 5.33 -1.61
C MET A 195 -4.96 4.80 -0.35
N PHE A 196 -5.84 5.62 0.24
CA PHE A 196 -6.67 5.21 1.36
C PHE A 196 -7.76 4.25 0.89
N THR A 197 -8.05 3.21 1.67
CA THR A 197 -8.98 2.15 1.28
C THR A 197 -10.36 2.32 1.89
N MET A 198 -10.50 2.27 3.21
CA MET A 198 -11.80 2.42 3.88
C MET A 198 -12.06 3.86 4.37
N ASN A 199 -11.07 4.73 4.37
CA ASN A 199 -11.23 6.14 4.69
C ASN A 199 -11.52 6.94 3.41
N PHE A 200 -12.81 7.23 3.16
CA PHE A 200 -13.27 7.95 1.98
C PHE A 200 -13.25 9.48 2.15
N GLY A 201 -13.02 9.94 3.38
CA GLY A 201 -12.87 11.35 3.71
C GLY A 201 -14.18 12.15 3.74
N TYR A 202 -14.06 13.39 4.20
CA TYR A 202 -15.21 14.27 4.43
C TYR A 202 -15.99 14.61 3.16
N SER A 203 -15.34 14.78 2.01
CA SER A 203 -16.01 15.12 0.75
C SER A 203 -17.02 14.04 0.32
N TYR A 204 -16.73 12.78 0.60
CA TYR A 204 -17.66 11.67 0.36
C TYR A 204 -18.84 11.72 1.35
N ALA A 205 -18.55 11.93 2.63
CA ALA A 205 -19.54 11.99 3.68
C ALA A 205 -20.47 13.21 3.57
N SER A 206 -20.05 14.29 2.94
CA SER A 206 -20.89 15.47 2.72
C SER A 206 -21.94 15.28 1.60
N ARG A 207 -21.86 14.19 0.85
CA ARG A 207 -22.80 13.89 -0.24
C ARG A 207 -24.10 13.27 0.31
N PRO A 208 -25.28 13.84 0.02
CA PRO A 208 -26.57 13.28 0.48
C PRO A 208 -26.83 11.87 -0.05
N ASP A 209 -26.36 11.56 -1.27
CA ASP A 209 -26.54 10.28 -1.97
C ASP A 209 -25.55 9.18 -1.53
N ARG A 210 -24.71 9.46 -0.54
CA ARG A 210 -23.69 8.52 0.00
C ARG A 210 -23.81 8.25 1.50
N GLN A 211 -24.85 8.78 2.16
CA GLN A 211 -25.03 8.66 3.61
C GLN A 211 -25.16 7.22 4.11
N GLU A 212 -25.81 6.35 3.33
CA GLU A 212 -25.97 4.93 3.66
C GLU A 212 -24.68 4.12 3.55
N ALA A 213 -23.68 4.67 2.86
CA ALA A 213 -22.37 4.04 2.71
C ALA A 213 -21.42 4.32 3.88
N ILE A 214 -21.76 5.25 4.78
CA ILE A 214 -20.93 5.62 5.93
C ILE A 214 -21.11 4.60 7.05
N ALA A 215 -20.01 4.02 7.52
CA ALA A 215 -20.01 3.08 8.64
C ALA A 215 -20.53 3.73 9.92
N ARG A 216 -21.43 3.04 10.64
CA ARG A 216 -22.08 3.56 11.83
C ARG A 216 -22.17 2.49 12.93
N ASN A 217 -22.05 2.95 14.18
CA ASN A 217 -22.32 2.12 15.36
C ASN A 217 -23.83 2.06 15.68
N ALA A 218 -24.20 1.39 16.79
CA ALA A 218 -25.60 1.24 17.18
C ALA A 218 -26.30 2.55 17.56
N GLN A 219 -25.56 3.59 17.92
CA GLN A 219 -26.06 4.93 18.22
C GLN A 219 -26.18 5.81 16.95
N GLY A 220 -25.85 5.28 15.78
CA GLY A 220 -25.83 6.01 14.53
C GLY A 220 -24.59 6.90 14.34
N GLN A 221 -23.61 6.83 15.25
CA GLN A 221 -22.38 7.60 15.20
C GLN A 221 -21.43 7.04 14.14
N SER A 222 -20.75 7.94 13.44
CA SER A 222 -19.68 7.65 12.47
C SER A 222 -18.30 7.93 13.08
N SER A 223 -17.24 7.77 12.31
CA SER A 223 -15.90 8.16 12.71
C SER A 223 -15.76 9.66 13.05
N LEU A 224 -16.57 10.52 12.44
CA LEU A 224 -16.60 11.98 12.75
C LEU A 224 -17.05 12.26 14.19
N ASP A 225 -17.82 11.34 14.77
CA ASP A 225 -18.33 11.46 16.14
C ASP A 225 -17.39 10.80 17.17
N LEU A 226 -16.54 9.87 16.72
CA LEU A 226 -15.73 8.98 17.57
C LEU A 226 -14.24 9.36 17.64
N VAL A 227 -13.75 10.17 16.70
CA VAL A 227 -12.33 10.57 16.60
C VAL A 227 -12.24 12.09 16.60
N SER A 228 -11.53 12.63 17.60
CA SER A 228 -11.40 14.09 17.77
C SER A 228 -10.43 14.69 16.74
N GLY A 229 -10.80 15.84 16.19
CA GLY A 229 -9.89 16.66 15.38
C GLY A 229 -9.53 16.11 14.00
N GLU A 230 -10.14 15.00 13.58
CA GLU A 230 -9.91 14.40 12.27
C GLU A 230 -11.16 14.47 11.38
N VAL A 231 -10.93 14.64 10.08
CA VAL A 231 -11.98 14.63 9.05
C VAL A 231 -12.02 13.29 8.30
N GLN A 232 -11.55 12.24 8.95
CA GLN A 232 -11.54 10.89 8.40
C GLN A 232 -12.95 10.29 8.46
N VAL A 233 -13.44 9.81 7.33
CA VAL A 233 -14.76 9.17 7.26
C VAL A 233 -14.63 7.78 6.68
N PHE A 234 -14.97 6.79 7.50
CA PHE A 234 -14.88 5.38 7.15
C PHE A 234 -16.22 4.87 6.62
N ILE A 235 -16.11 4.01 5.60
CA ILE A 235 -17.28 3.42 4.91
C ILE A 235 -17.64 2.05 5.50
N ASP A 236 -18.89 1.67 5.26
CA ASP A 236 -19.35 0.30 5.43
C ASP A 236 -18.83 -0.57 4.26
N PRO A 237 -17.94 -1.54 4.53
CA PRO A 237 -17.37 -2.39 3.48
C PRO A 237 -18.40 -3.29 2.78
N TYR A 238 -19.59 -3.46 3.36
CA TYR A 238 -20.70 -4.22 2.78
C TYR A 238 -21.62 -3.41 1.88
N ASN A 239 -21.46 -2.07 1.85
CA ASN A 239 -22.28 -1.20 1.01
C ASN A 239 -21.82 -1.29 -0.46
N SER A 240 -22.72 -1.70 -1.34
CA SER A 240 -22.43 -1.90 -2.76
C SER A 240 -22.07 -0.61 -3.51
N GLN A 241 -22.60 0.56 -3.07
CA GLN A 241 -22.23 1.85 -3.66
C GLN A 241 -20.80 2.24 -3.30
N ALA A 242 -20.38 2.03 -2.02
CA ALA A 242 -19.01 2.26 -1.61
C ALA A 242 -18.02 1.35 -2.38
N GLN A 243 -18.40 0.07 -2.56
CA GLN A 243 -17.62 -0.89 -3.33
C GLN A 243 -17.46 -0.45 -4.80
N TRP A 244 -18.53 -0.01 -5.43
CA TRP A 244 -18.52 0.49 -6.81
C TRP A 244 -17.66 1.75 -6.97
N ASP A 245 -17.88 2.76 -6.11
CA ASP A 245 -17.14 4.02 -6.15
C ASP A 245 -15.63 3.77 -5.99
N TYR A 246 -15.24 2.88 -5.07
CA TYR A 246 -13.82 2.56 -4.86
C TYR A 246 -13.20 1.77 -6.01
N ARG A 247 -13.93 0.82 -6.57
CA ARG A 247 -13.48 0.07 -7.75
C ARG A 247 -13.19 1.01 -8.93
N LEU A 248 -14.09 1.95 -9.20
CA LEU A 248 -13.91 2.96 -10.24
C LEU A 248 -12.65 3.82 -10.01
N LEU A 249 -12.35 4.15 -8.74
CA LEU A 249 -11.14 4.86 -8.37
C LEU A 249 -9.90 4.03 -8.69
N VAL A 250 -9.83 2.76 -8.27
CA VAL A 250 -8.69 1.86 -8.53
C VAL A 250 -8.46 1.70 -10.04
N GLU A 251 -9.52 1.42 -10.81
CA GLU A 251 -9.45 1.29 -12.27
C GLU A 251 -8.95 2.58 -12.93
N SER A 252 -9.35 3.75 -12.41
CA SER A 252 -8.85 5.04 -12.90
C SER A 252 -7.37 5.24 -12.63
N MET A 253 -6.84 4.79 -11.49
CA MET A 253 -5.40 4.86 -11.19
C MET A 253 -4.60 3.92 -12.11
N LEU A 254 -5.10 2.71 -12.37
CA LEU A 254 -4.45 1.73 -13.25
C LEU A 254 -4.28 2.23 -14.70
N GLN A 255 -5.17 3.10 -15.19
CA GLN A 255 -5.03 3.71 -16.51
C GLN A 255 -3.72 4.50 -16.68
N ARG A 256 -3.09 4.99 -15.60
CA ARG A 256 -1.82 5.70 -15.60
C ARG A 256 -0.63 4.74 -15.61
N ARG A 257 -0.88 3.42 -15.51
CA ARG A 257 0.13 2.37 -15.52
C ARG A 257 1.23 2.58 -14.48
N PRO A 258 0.89 2.76 -13.19
CA PRO A 258 1.89 2.79 -12.12
C PRO A 258 2.63 1.44 -12.06
N ASP A 259 3.76 1.41 -11.38
CA ASP A 259 4.53 0.18 -11.19
C ASP A 259 3.94 -0.70 -10.06
N GLY A 260 3.01 -0.17 -9.25
CA GLY A 260 2.21 -0.87 -8.24
C GLY A 260 1.20 0.05 -7.58
N LEU A 261 0.31 -0.52 -6.75
CA LEU A 261 -0.62 0.24 -5.90
C LEU A 261 -0.54 -0.23 -4.44
N LEU A 262 -0.46 0.73 -3.51
CA LEU A 262 -0.53 0.48 -2.07
C LEU A 262 -1.87 0.90 -1.51
N PHE A 263 -2.45 0.01 -0.72
CA PHE A 263 -3.71 0.19 -0.02
C PHE A 263 -3.44 0.45 1.46
N ASP A 264 -3.80 1.65 1.93
CA ASP A 264 -3.71 2.06 3.32
C ASP A 264 -5.11 2.22 3.92
N TYR A 265 -5.21 2.41 5.24
CA TYR A 265 -6.49 2.49 5.94
C TYR A 265 -7.42 1.30 5.69
N ILE A 266 -6.84 0.09 5.55
CA ILE A 266 -7.57 -1.18 5.45
C ILE A 266 -8.03 -1.58 6.86
N ARG A 267 -8.92 -0.78 7.45
CA ARG A 267 -9.30 -0.89 8.86
C ARG A 267 -10.48 0.01 9.19
N TYR A 268 -11.03 -0.15 10.37
CA TYR A 268 -11.90 0.84 10.99
C TYR A 268 -11.08 1.98 11.65
N PRO A 269 -11.72 3.08 12.08
CA PRO A 269 -11.01 4.18 12.73
C PRO A 269 -10.38 3.74 14.05
N ARG A 270 -9.28 4.38 14.42
CA ARG A 270 -8.76 4.27 15.76
C ARG A 270 -9.50 5.28 16.65
N GLY A 271 -10.28 4.77 17.60
CA GLY A 271 -10.94 5.62 18.59
C GLY A 271 -9.94 6.24 19.56
N ASP A 272 -10.34 7.35 20.19
CA ASP A 272 -9.54 8.07 21.17
C ASP A 272 -9.73 7.50 22.59
N GLY A 273 -8.67 7.48 23.37
CA GLY A 273 -8.71 7.06 24.77
C GLY A 273 -9.36 5.67 24.97
N ALA A 274 -10.42 5.60 25.75
CA ALA A 274 -11.15 4.36 26.00
C ALA A 274 -11.81 3.79 24.74
N ALA A 275 -12.19 4.61 23.77
CA ALA A 275 -12.76 4.18 22.49
C ALA A 275 -11.73 3.52 21.56
N SER A 276 -10.44 3.53 21.92
CA SER A 276 -9.41 2.76 21.20
C SER A 276 -9.57 1.24 21.34
N VAL A 277 -10.44 0.80 22.27
CA VAL A 277 -10.77 -0.60 22.52
C VAL A 277 -12.27 -0.80 22.36
N VAL A 278 -12.66 -1.77 21.54
CA VAL A 278 -14.06 -2.19 21.40
C VAL A 278 -14.28 -3.51 22.13
N SER A 279 -15.33 -3.57 22.96
CA SER A 279 -15.71 -4.76 23.75
C SER A 279 -17.21 -5.04 23.75
N ARG A 280 -18.00 -4.23 23.05
CA ARG A 280 -19.45 -4.37 22.92
C ARG A 280 -19.86 -4.23 21.46
N VAL A 281 -20.86 -5.00 21.06
CA VAL A 281 -21.36 -4.97 19.68
C VAL A 281 -21.92 -3.60 19.27
N GLN A 282 -22.46 -2.84 20.23
CA GLN A 282 -22.99 -1.51 19.97
C GLN A 282 -21.91 -0.49 19.55
N ASP A 283 -20.64 -0.72 19.92
CA ASP A 283 -19.53 0.17 19.58
C ASP A 283 -18.92 -0.16 18.22
N LEU A 284 -19.22 -1.35 17.66
CA LEU A 284 -18.77 -1.75 16.34
C LEU A 284 -19.47 -0.94 15.24
N LEU A 285 -18.73 -0.55 14.20
CA LEU A 285 -19.27 0.20 13.06
C LEU A 285 -19.91 -0.73 12.00
N ILE A 286 -20.79 -1.62 12.44
CA ILE A 286 -21.48 -2.65 11.62
C ILE A 286 -23.02 -2.51 11.68
N HIS A 287 -23.54 -1.33 12.05
CA HIS A 287 -24.97 -1.15 12.28
C HIS A 287 -25.71 -0.47 11.11
N THR A 288 -25.07 -0.26 9.97
CA THR A 288 -25.73 0.15 8.71
C THR A 288 -26.66 -0.94 8.19
N PRO A 289 -27.63 -0.63 7.34
CA PRO A 289 -28.52 -1.64 6.75
C PRO A 289 -27.76 -2.75 6.02
N ALA A 290 -26.72 -2.43 5.24
CA ALA A 290 -25.96 -3.40 4.47
C ALA A 290 -25.14 -4.34 5.38
N ALA A 291 -24.39 -3.80 6.35
CA ALA A 291 -23.63 -4.60 7.31
C ALA A 291 -24.54 -5.49 8.16
N ARG A 292 -25.66 -4.97 8.68
CA ARG A 292 -26.65 -5.76 9.44
C ARG A 292 -27.23 -6.90 8.63
N GLN A 293 -27.66 -6.62 7.38
CA GLN A 293 -28.21 -7.65 6.51
C GLN A 293 -27.18 -8.74 6.19
N SER A 294 -25.94 -8.34 5.91
CA SER A 294 -24.85 -9.26 5.68
C SER A 294 -24.55 -10.14 6.91
N LEU A 295 -24.58 -9.55 8.13
CA LEU A 295 -24.41 -10.32 9.37
C LEU A 295 -25.58 -11.31 9.59
N LEU A 296 -26.83 -10.90 9.36
CA LEU A 296 -27.99 -11.78 9.45
C LEU A 296 -27.96 -12.93 8.44
N ASN A 297 -27.34 -12.74 7.29
CA ASN A 297 -27.19 -13.78 6.26
C ASN A 297 -26.16 -14.87 6.64
N ARG A 298 -25.35 -14.64 7.70
CA ARG A 298 -24.46 -15.67 8.26
C ARG A 298 -25.17 -16.68 9.15
N ALA A 299 -26.44 -16.46 9.47
CA ALA A 299 -27.25 -17.43 10.17
C ALA A 299 -27.54 -18.65 9.26
N LEU A 300 -27.39 -19.85 9.82
CA LEU A 300 -27.64 -21.11 9.13
C LEU A 300 -29.03 -21.66 9.43
N ASN A 301 -29.74 -21.09 10.43
CA ASN A 301 -31.11 -21.45 10.76
C ASN A 301 -31.89 -20.26 11.35
N GLY A 302 -33.17 -20.45 11.62
CA GLY A 302 -34.08 -19.43 12.13
C GLY A 302 -33.72 -18.97 13.55
N GLN A 303 -33.35 -19.91 14.44
CA GLN A 303 -32.88 -19.60 15.79
C GLN A 303 -31.65 -18.70 15.77
N GLY A 304 -30.64 -19.03 14.94
CA GLY A 304 -29.44 -18.24 14.77
C GLY A 304 -29.73 -16.82 14.28
N ARG A 305 -30.61 -16.70 13.28
CA ARG A 305 -31.00 -15.40 12.71
C ARG A 305 -31.73 -14.52 13.72
N ASP A 306 -32.67 -15.08 14.50
CA ASP A 306 -33.41 -14.33 15.52
C ASP A 306 -32.47 -13.86 16.66
N LEU A 307 -31.57 -14.73 17.13
CA LEU A 307 -30.60 -14.34 18.17
C LEU A 307 -29.60 -13.29 17.69
N ILE A 308 -29.06 -13.39 16.48
CA ILE A 308 -28.20 -12.33 15.90
C ILE A 308 -28.95 -11.00 15.86
N SER A 309 -30.23 -11.01 15.42
CA SER A 309 -31.05 -9.81 15.36
C SER A 309 -31.24 -9.15 16.74
N ARG A 310 -31.58 -9.96 17.75
CA ARG A 310 -31.74 -9.48 19.14
C ARG A 310 -30.45 -8.96 19.73
N PHE A 311 -29.34 -9.64 19.49
CA PHE A 311 -28.02 -9.22 19.95
C PHE A 311 -27.63 -7.86 19.36
N LEU A 312 -27.83 -7.64 18.08
CA LEU A 312 -27.57 -6.34 17.43
C LEU A 312 -28.45 -5.23 18.00
N GLN A 313 -29.71 -5.51 18.35
CA GLN A 313 -30.64 -4.53 18.90
C GLN A 313 -30.35 -4.17 20.35
N LYS A 314 -30.11 -5.18 21.19
CA LYS A 314 -30.00 -5.03 22.65
C LYS A 314 -28.55 -4.92 23.16
N GLY A 315 -27.59 -5.41 22.37
CA GLY A 315 -26.19 -5.58 22.78
C GLY A 315 -25.92 -6.82 23.62
N HIS A 316 -26.96 -7.57 23.93
CA HIS A 316 -26.88 -8.82 24.70
C HIS A 316 -28.06 -9.75 24.39
N VAL A 317 -27.92 -11.00 24.74
CA VAL A 317 -29.01 -11.99 24.77
C VAL A 317 -29.17 -12.51 26.20
N GLY A 318 -30.41 -12.54 26.68
CA GLY A 318 -30.75 -13.08 27.99
C GLY A 318 -31.30 -14.51 27.90
N VAL A 319 -31.47 -15.18 29.05
CA VAL A 319 -32.08 -16.52 29.12
C VAL A 319 -33.48 -16.56 28.49
N TRP A 320 -34.24 -15.45 28.65
CA TRP A 320 -35.56 -15.33 28.04
C TRP A 320 -35.46 -15.34 26.49
N ASP A 321 -34.48 -14.63 25.91
CA ASP A 321 -34.28 -14.61 24.46
C ASP A 321 -34.00 -16.00 23.91
N VAL A 322 -33.11 -16.76 24.57
CA VAL A 322 -32.78 -18.13 24.19
C VAL A 322 -34.02 -19.03 24.28
N THR A 323 -34.78 -18.93 25.37
CA THR A 323 -35.99 -19.72 25.58
C THR A 323 -37.09 -19.39 24.58
N ASP A 324 -37.31 -18.11 24.28
CA ASP A 324 -38.35 -17.66 23.34
C ASP A 324 -38.01 -18.10 21.91
N VAL A 325 -36.75 -17.95 21.49
CA VAL A 325 -36.28 -18.36 20.18
C VAL A 325 -36.41 -19.88 20.00
N ALA A 326 -36.02 -20.68 20.99
CA ALA A 326 -36.19 -22.14 20.96
C ALA A 326 -37.67 -22.56 20.81
N LYS A 327 -38.60 -21.83 21.46
CA LYS A 327 -40.06 -22.07 21.32
C LYS A 327 -40.57 -21.68 19.94
N ARG A 328 -40.04 -20.66 19.30
CA ARG A 328 -40.45 -20.27 17.94
C ARG A 328 -40.01 -21.22 16.86
N TYR A 329 -38.88 -21.89 17.08
CA TYR A 329 -38.30 -22.83 16.11
C TYR A 329 -38.12 -24.23 16.72
N PRO A 330 -39.20 -24.92 17.06
CA PRO A 330 -39.14 -26.18 17.83
C PRO A 330 -38.50 -27.34 17.10
N LEU A 331 -38.33 -27.23 15.78
CA LEU A 331 -37.70 -28.28 14.95
C LEU A 331 -36.20 -28.07 14.80
N GLU A 332 -35.66 -26.93 15.25
CA GLU A 332 -34.24 -26.65 15.22
C GLU A 332 -33.60 -27.01 16.58
N PRO A 333 -32.54 -27.83 16.61
CA PRO A 333 -31.96 -28.32 17.86
C PRO A 333 -31.25 -27.25 18.64
N GLU A 334 -30.62 -26.30 17.95
CA GLU A 334 -29.89 -25.15 18.54
C GLU A 334 -29.69 -24.02 17.53
N PRO A 335 -29.38 -22.78 17.99
CA PRO A 335 -29.06 -21.68 17.08
C PRO A 335 -27.74 -21.94 16.34
N LEU A 336 -27.73 -21.75 15.01
CA LEU A 336 -26.55 -21.98 14.16
C LEU A 336 -26.25 -20.78 13.29
N TRP A 337 -24.94 -20.50 13.13
CA TRP A 337 -24.38 -19.52 12.20
C TRP A 337 -22.98 -19.92 11.73
N GLU A 338 -22.46 -19.26 10.73
CA GLU A 338 -21.13 -19.52 10.19
C GLU A 338 -20.06 -19.49 11.31
N GLY A 339 -19.26 -20.55 11.38
CA GLY A 339 -18.17 -20.70 12.36
C GLY A 339 -18.59 -21.22 13.74
N ARG A 340 -19.91 -21.28 14.05
CA ARG A 340 -20.36 -21.88 15.30
C ARG A 340 -20.41 -23.40 15.16
N GLN A 341 -19.72 -24.09 16.06
CA GLN A 341 -19.79 -25.56 16.16
C GLN A 341 -20.98 -25.95 17.04
N PRO A 342 -21.81 -26.91 16.61
CA PRO A 342 -22.85 -27.47 17.47
C PRO A 342 -22.25 -28.01 18.77
N ARG A 343 -22.86 -27.64 19.89
CA ARG A 343 -22.46 -28.14 21.23
C ARG A 343 -23.38 -29.27 21.72
N PHE A 344 -24.35 -29.60 20.91
CA PHE A 344 -25.32 -30.61 21.21
C PHE A 344 -24.66 -32.00 21.18
N GLN A 345 -24.62 -32.68 22.33
CA GLN A 345 -24.36 -34.13 22.36
C GLN A 345 -25.68 -34.85 22.27
N GLU A 346 -25.80 -35.82 21.37
CA GLU A 346 -27.02 -36.61 21.20
C GLU A 346 -27.64 -36.99 22.54
N GLY A 347 -28.88 -36.55 22.76
CA GLY A 347 -29.69 -36.90 23.95
C GLY A 347 -29.60 -35.93 25.15
N LYS A 348 -28.83 -34.82 25.12
CA LYS A 348 -28.78 -33.86 26.22
C LYS A 348 -28.87 -32.41 25.71
N SER A 349 -30.09 -31.87 25.70
CA SER A 349 -30.29 -30.42 25.51
C SER A 349 -29.77 -29.66 26.74
N LEU A 350 -28.92 -28.64 26.52
CA LEU A 350 -28.57 -27.70 27.57
C LEU A 350 -29.81 -26.85 27.93
N THR A 351 -29.96 -26.47 29.19
CA THR A 351 -30.99 -25.48 29.55
C THR A 351 -30.57 -24.12 29.03
N ALA A 352 -31.54 -23.28 28.65
CA ALA A 352 -31.27 -21.92 28.19
C ALA A 352 -30.37 -21.11 29.13
N ALA A 353 -30.47 -21.36 30.45
CA ALA A 353 -29.62 -20.70 31.46
C ALA A 353 -28.13 -21.14 31.36
N LEU A 354 -27.87 -22.38 31.02
CA LEU A 354 -26.50 -22.89 30.82
C LEU A 354 -25.94 -22.51 29.45
N GLU A 355 -26.78 -22.38 28.44
CA GLU A 355 -26.38 -22.06 27.07
C GLU A 355 -26.14 -20.55 26.86
N GLN A 356 -26.92 -19.68 27.52
CA GLN A 356 -26.92 -18.23 27.30
C GLN A 356 -25.53 -17.58 27.39
N PRO A 357 -24.66 -17.85 28.39
CA PRO A 357 -23.35 -17.21 28.46
C PRO A 357 -22.45 -17.55 27.25
N TRP A 358 -22.57 -18.77 26.76
CA TRP A 358 -21.82 -19.19 25.56
C TRP A 358 -22.36 -18.53 24.30
N LEU A 359 -23.67 -18.44 24.14
CA LEU A 359 -24.30 -17.75 23.01
C LEU A 359 -23.94 -16.26 23.01
N GLN A 360 -23.91 -15.63 24.17
CA GLN A 360 -23.46 -14.24 24.32
C GLN A 360 -22.04 -14.04 23.80
N GLN A 361 -21.12 -14.92 24.20
CA GLN A 361 -19.72 -14.87 23.77
C GLN A 361 -19.56 -15.20 22.29
N ASP A 362 -20.26 -16.24 21.80
CA ASP A 362 -20.21 -16.66 20.40
C ASP A 362 -20.77 -15.56 19.47
N LEU A 363 -21.83 -14.85 19.87
CA LEU A 363 -22.41 -13.72 19.13
C LEU A 363 -21.47 -12.51 19.10
N TRP A 364 -20.76 -12.23 20.21
CA TRP A 364 -19.73 -11.21 20.23
C TRP A 364 -18.61 -11.52 19.24
N LEU A 365 -18.06 -12.73 19.30
CA LEU A 365 -16.99 -13.17 18.38
C LEU A 365 -17.45 -13.18 16.92
N LEU A 366 -18.69 -13.60 16.63
CA LEU A 366 -19.28 -13.50 15.30
C LEU A 366 -19.33 -12.06 14.80
N SER A 367 -19.70 -11.11 15.67
CA SER A 367 -19.78 -9.68 15.29
C SER A 367 -18.41 -9.09 14.99
N VAL A 368 -17.37 -9.45 15.77
CA VAL A 368 -15.98 -9.07 15.48
C VAL A 368 -15.48 -9.70 14.19
N ALA A 369 -15.72 -11.02 14.03
CA ALA A 369 -15.34 -11.73 12.80
C ALA A 369 -16.04 -11.15 11.56
N HIS A 370 -17.31 -10.72 11.70
CA HIS A 370 -18.03 -10.04 10.63
C HIS A 370 -17.36 -8.71 10.28
N ALA A 371 -17.01 -7.86 11.25
CA ALA A 371 -16.31 -6.61 10.99
C ALA A 371 -14.97 -6.85 10.26
N GLN A 372 -14.17 -7.81 10.74
CA GLN A 372 -12.90 -8.18 10.14
C GLN A 372 -13.06 -8.77 8.72
N ARG A 373 -14.09 -9.59 8.51
CA ARG A 373 -14.39 -10.14 7.18
C ARG A 373 -14.74 -9.06 6.17
N GLY A 374 -15.50 -8.03 6.58
CA GLY A 374 -15.77 -6.87 5.72
C GLY A 374 -14.49 -6.17 5.26
N ILE A 375 -13.51 -6.01 6.16
CA ILE A 375 -12.20 -5.44 5.80
C ILE A 375 -11.49 -6.31 4.74
N LEU A 376 -11.44 -7.64 4.96
CA LEU A 376 -10.77 -8.57 4.04
C LEU A 376 -11.45 -8.63 2.67
N ASP A 377 -12.77 -8.67 2.64
CA ASP A 377 -13.54 -8.72 1.39
C ASP A 377 -13.38 -7.41 0.59
N PHE A 378 -13.36 -6.26 1.29
CA PHE A 378 -13.13 -4.97 0.65
C PHE A 378 -11.69 -4.83 0.12
N LEU A 379 -10.69 -5.33 0.85
CA LEU A 379 -9.31 -5.42 0.36
C LEU A 379 -9.23 -6.30 -0.90
N GLY A 380 -9.89 -7.45 -0.89
CA GLY A 380 -9.96 -8.34 -2.05
C GLY A 380 -10.57 -7.65 -3.28
N LEU A 381 -11.66 -6.91 -3.09
CA LEU A 381 -12.28 -6.11 -4.14
C LEU A 381 -11.33 -5.04 -4.70
N ALA A 382 -10.58 -4.36 -3.81
CA ALA A 382 -9.64 -3.30 -4.18
C ALA A 382 -8.44 -3.84 -4.95
N THR A 383 -7.91 -5.00 -4.55
CA THR A 383 -6.68 -5.57 -5.12
C THR A 383 -6.92 -6.38 -6.40
N GLN A 384 -8.13 -6.90 -6.61
CA GLN A 384 -8.47 -7.70 -7.79
C GLN A 384 -8.11 -7.04 -9.14
N PRO A 385 -8.46 -5.78 -9.41
CA PRO A 385 -8.09 -5.13 -10.68
C PRO A 385 -6.58 -4.96 -10.85
N VAL A 386 -5.86 -4.75 -9.75
CA VAL A 386 -4.40 -4.58 -9.73
C VAL A 386 -3.71 -5.89 -10.10
N GLN A 387 -4.14 -6.98 -9.47
CA GLN A 387 -3.64 -8.33 -9.77
C GLN A 387 -3.98 -8.74 -11.22
N ALA A 388 -5.17 -8.41 -11.71
CA ALA A 388 -5.57 -8.64 -13.09
C ALA A 388 -4.71 -7.84 -14.09
N ALA A 389 -4.19 -6.68 -13.70
CA ALA A 389 -3.25 -5.90 -14.49
C ALA A 389 -1.81 -6.42 -14.43
N GLY A 390 -1.52 -7.44 -13.60
CA GLY A 390 -0.21 -8.06 -13.47
C GLY A 390 0.84 -7.19 -12.78
N ILE A 391 0.42 -6.21 -11.98
CA ILE A 391 1.32 -5.36 -11.19
C ILE A 391 1.17 -5.63 -9.69
N PRO A 392 2.20 -5.32 -8.86
CA PRO A 392 2.15 -5.48 -7.43
C PRO A 392 1.01 -4.70 -6.76
N ALA A 393 0.39 -5.33 -5.76
CA ALA A 393 -0.55 -4.71 -4.85
C ALA A 393 -0.02 -4.86 -3.43
N GLY A 394 0.08 -3.77 -2.67
CA GLY A 394 0.58 -3.80 -1.30
C GLY A 394 -0.47 -3.36 -0.28
N ALA A 395 -0.42 -3.95 0.90
CA ALA A 395 -1.30 -3.65 2.03
C ALA A 395 -0.51 -3.01 3.17
N VAL A 396 -0.95 -1.82 3.59
CA VAL A 396 -0.34 -1.03 4.66
C VAL A 396 -1.10 -1.27 5.96
N PHE A 397 -0.38 -1.53 7.06
CA PHE A 397 -1.03 -1.84 8.33
C PHE A 397 -0.16 -1.52 9.55
N PHE A 398 -0.82 -1.41 10.71
CA PHE A 398 -0.12 -1.31 11.99
C PHE A 398 0.13 -2.70 12.58
N PRO A 399 1.36 -3.08 12.94
CA PRO A 399 1.66 -4.39 13.53
C PRO A 399 0.84 -4.70 14.79
N GLY A 400 0.44 -3.67 15.56
CA GLY A 400 -0.37 -3.81 16.75
C GLY A 400 -1.89 -3.84 16.55
N ALA A 401 -2.41 -3.61 15.32
CA ALA A 401 -3.84 -3.36 15.10
C ALA A 401 -4.74 -4.61 15.05
N ASN A 402 -4.18 -5.81 15.11
CA ASN A 402 -4.90 -7.09 15.22
C ASN A 402 -4.90 -7.67 16.63
N ARG A 403 -4.53 -6.88 17.66
CA ARG A 403 -4.40 -7.38 19.03
C ARG A 403 -5.75 -7.43 19.74
N THR A 404 -5.91 -8.46 20.55
CA THR A 404 -6.90 -8.47 21.63
C THR A 404 -6.42 -7.58 22.78
N VAL A 405 -7.35 -6.93 23.47
CA VAL A 405 -7.07 -6.05 24.61
C VAL A 405 -7.91 -6.48 25.80
N GLY A 406 -7.26 -6.85 26.89
CA GLY A 406 -7.94 -7.46 28.05
C GLY A 406 -8.54 -8.82 27.69
N GLN A 407 -9.63 -9.19 28.38
CA GLN A 407 -10.24 -10.52 28.22
C GLN A 407 -11.17 -10.65 27.01
N GLN A 408 -11.84 -9.56 26.62
CA GLN A 408 -12.88 -9.58 25.56
C GLN A 408 -12.79 -8.42 24.57
N GLY A 409 -11.85 -7.50 24.78
CA GLY A 409 -11.69 -6.33 23.93
C GLY A 409 -10.80 -6.60 22.71
N PHE A 410 -10.96 -5.75 21.72
CA PHE A 410 -10.12 -5.70 20.52
C PHE A 410 -9.69 -4.26 20.27
N ASP A 411 -8.53 -4.08 19.63
CA ASP A 411 -8.16 -2.78 19.08
C ASP A 411 -9.27 -2.29 18.14
N SER A 412 -9.70 -1.04 18.29
CA SER A 412 -10.86 -0.50 17.56
C SER A 412 -10.67 -0.51 16.02
N ARG A 413 -9.43 -0.56 15.55
CA ARG A 413 -9.11 -0.68 14.11
C ARG A 413 -9.54 -2.01 13.52
N LEU A 414 -9.64 -3.07 14.32
CA LEU A 414 -10.03 -4.43 13.93
C LEU A 414 -9.30 -4.92 12.68
N GLN A 415 -8.04 -4.51 12.47
CA GLN A 415 -7.27 -4.77 11.27
C GLN A 415 -6.68 -6.19 11.28
N PRO A 416 -7.25 -7.18 10.57
CA PRO A 416 -6.80 -8.57 10.63
C PRO A 416 -5.63 -8.81 9.65
N TRP A 417 -4.57 -8.00 9.74
CA TRP A 417 -3.48 -8.01 8.78
C TRP A 417 -2.76 -9.37 8.65
N ASN A 418 -2.75 -10.15 9.72
CA ASN A 418 -2.22 -11.52 9.70
C ASN A 418 -3.06 -12.51 8.86
N GLN A 419 -4.21 -12.06 8.34
CA GLN A 419 -5.05 -12.79 7.39
C GLN A 419 -5.01 -12.17 5.97
N PHE A 420 -4.19 -11.14 5.75
CA PHE A 420 -4.02 -10.59 4.41
C PHE A 420 -3.37 -11.63 3.50
N PRO A 421 -3.79 -11.72 2.21
CA PRO A 421 -3.18 -12.65 1.27
C PRO A 421 -1.66 -12.49 1.17
N SER A 422 -0.93 -13.59 1.16
CA SER A 422 0.54 -13.60 0.97
C SER A 422 0.97 -13.17 -0.43
N THR A 423 0.03 -13.10 -1.38
CA THR A 423 0.24 -12.56 -2.72
C THR A 423 0.33 -11.04 -2.77
N LEU A 424 0.00 -10.37 -1.66
CA LEU A 424 0.16 -8.93 -1.49
C LEU A 424 1.52 -8.63 -0.86
N GLU A 425 2.09 -7.49 -1.21
CA GLU A 425 3.20 -6.92 -0.47
C GLU A 425 2.70 -6.41 0.89
N TRP A 426 3.38 -6.77 1.97
CA TRP A 426 3.04 -6.34 3.32
C TRP A 426 3.90 -5.15 3.74
N HIS A 427 3.25 -4.02 4.02
CA HIS A 427 3.89 -2.77 4.42
C HIS A 427 3.54 -2.42 5.87
N PRO A 428 4.16 -3.08 6.88
CA PRO A 428 3.93 -2.76 8.27
C PRO A 428 4.48 -1.38 8.63
N MET A 429 3.67 -0.54 9.25
CA MET A 429 4.08 0.75 9.81
C MET A 429 4.77 0.50 11.15
N ALA A 430 6.09 0.30 11.14
CA ALA A 430 6.93 0.09 12.31
C ALA A 430 7.26 1.45 12.95
N TYR A 431 6.25 2.07 13.57
CA TYR A 431 6.31 3.44 14.09
C TYR A 431 6.36 3.52 15.61
N SER A 432 6.53 2.40 16.31
CA SER A 432 6.65 2.39 17.76
C SER A 432 7.80 3.27 18.24
N THR A 433 7.58 3.94 19.37
CA THR A 433 8.57 4.78 20.03
C THR A 433 8.98 4.17 21.35
N CYS A 434 10.29 4.01 21.52
CA CYS A 434 10.96 3.67 22.74
C CYS A 434 12.28 4.44 22.81
N GLN A 435 13.08 4.30 23.85
CA GLN A 435 14.34 5.02 23.96
C GLN A 435 15.44 4.54 22.98
N GLY A 436 15.11 3.62 22.05
CA GLY A 436 16.03 3.05 21.09
C GLY A 436 15.32 2.48 19.87
N THR A 437 15.94 1.49 19.22
CA THR A 437 15.43 0.81 18.01
C THR A 437 14.68 -0.50 18.30
N ASP A 438 14.74 -1.01 19.54
CA ASP A 438 14.26 -2.35 19.90
C ASP A 438 12.77 -2.53 19.65
N CYS A 439 11.95 -1.51 19.90
CA CYS A 439 10.52 -1.57 19.64
C CYS A 439 10.19 -1.64 18.15
N ILE A 440 10.97 -0.99 17.31
CA ILE A 440 10.83 -1.02 15.84
C ILE A 440 11.21 -2.42 15.33
N VAL A 441 12.34 -2.95 15.80
CA VAL A 441 12.81 -4.32 15.48
C VAL A 441 11.74 -5.33 15.90
N ALA A 442 11.25 -5.25 17.15
CA ALA A 442 10.22 -6.16 17.65
C ALA A 442 8.90 -6.11 16.85
N GLU A 443 8.51 -4.93 16.34
CA GLU A 443 7.34 -4.82 15.45
C GLU A 443 7.57 -5.55 14.11
N VAL A 444 8.76 -5.42 13.51
CA VAL A 444 9.09 -6.08 12.25
C VAL A 444 9.22 -7.59 12.43
N GLU A 445 9.92 -8.05 13.48
CA GLU A 445 10.06 -9.47 13.81
C GLU A 445 8.68 -10.14 14.04
N ARG A 446 7.76 -9.45 14.73
CA ARG A 446 6.39 -9.93 14.91
C ARG A 446 5.67 -10.14 13.59
N VAL A 447 5.86 -9.25 12.63
CA VAL A 447 5.24 -9.38 11.30
C VAL A 447 5.87 -10.54 10.54
N LEU A 448 7.21 -10.63 10.52
CA LEU A 448 7.92 -11.71 9.85
C LEU A 448 7.58 -13.09 10.43
N ALA A 449 7.34 -13.20 11.74
CA ALA A 449 6.92 -14.43 12.39
C ALA A 449 5.53 -14.93 11.97
N LEU A 450 4.69 -14.06 11.41
CA LEU A 450 3.32 -14.34 10.96
C LEU A 450 3.17 -14.33 9.43
N ALA A 451 4.17 -13.83 8.72
CA ALA A 451 4.21 -13.85 7.26
C ALA A 451 4.54 -15.25 6.75
N SER A 452 3.93 -15.64 5.62
CA SER A 452 4.40 -16.84 4.92
C SER A 452 5.77 -16.58 4.25
N PRO A 453 6.56 -17.62 4.01
CA PRO A 453 7.89 -17.46 3.41
C PRO A 453 7.94 -16.68 2.10
N ASP A 454 6.86 -16.77 1.31
CA ASP A 454 6.75 -16.11 0.01
C ASP A 454 6.17 -14.68 0.10
N THR A 455 5.84 -14.20 1.30
CA THR A 455 5.28 -12.88 1.48
C THR A 455 6.38 -11.83 1.38
N TRP A 456 6.25 -10.88 0.45
CA TRP A 456 7.11 -9.70 0.41
C TRP A 456 6.79 -8.78 1.57
N VAL A 457 7.76 -8.53 2.46
CA VAL A 457 7.59 -7.63 3.60
C VAL A 457 8.52 -6.43 3.46
N GLN A 458 7.95 -5.22 3.46
CA GLN A 458 8.66 -3.95 3.34
C GLN A 458 8.20 -2.97 4.41
N PRO A 459 8.81 -2.99 5.61
CA PRO A 459 8.39 -2.11 6.70
C PRO A 459 8.59 -0.64 6.37
N ALA A 460 7.62 0.18 6.80
CA ALA A 460 7.73 1.63 6.79
C ALA A 460 8.33 2.11 8.10
N LEU A 461 9.42 2.87 8.02
CA LEU A 461 10.10 3.51 9.13
C LEU A 461 9.76 5.00 9.15
N ALA A 462 9.55 5.56 10.34
CA ALA A 462 9.29 6.98 10.50
C ALA A 462 10.51 7.67 11.10
N GLY A 463 11.00 8.75 10.47
CA GLY A 463 12.18 9.47 10.95
C GLY A 463 12.82 10.38 9.91
N THR A 464 13.99 10.88 10.25
CA THR A 464 14.82 11.73 9.40
C THR A 464 16.23 11.16 9.26
N TRP A 465 16.91 11.50 8.17
CA TRP A 465 18.32 11.20 8.01
C TRP A 465 19.16 12.12 8.90
N GLY A 466 20.22 11.57 9.50
CA GLY A 466 21.23 12.28 10.30
C GLY A 466 20.81 12.54 11.74
N ASP A 467 19.56 12.88 11.99
CA ASP A 467 19.10 13.32 13.31
C ASP A 467 17.98 12.46 13.88
N SER A 468 17.93 12.36 15.19
CA SER A 468 16.78 11.83 15.91
C SER A 468 15.63 12.83 15.88
N LEU A 469 14.41 12.37 15.61
CA LEU A 469 13.21 13.19 15.62
C LEU A 469 12.32 12.83 16.82
N ARG A 470 12.29 13.68 17.84
CA ARG A 470 11.62 13.42 19.13
C ARG A 470 12.18 12.12 19.75
N ASP A 471 11.30 11.15 20.05
CA ASP A 471 11.68 9.86 20.62
C ASP A 471 12.05 8.80 19.58
N ARG A 472 12.29 9.20 18.32
CA ARG A 472 12.64 8.31 17.22
C ARG A 472 14.12 8.44 16.89
N PRO A 473 14.87 7.35 16.84
CA PRO A 473 16.24 7.33 16.31
C PRO A 473 16.27 7.78 14.85
N SER A 474 17.44 8.21 14.37
CA SER A 474 17.65 8.53 12.95
C SER A 474 17.34 7.31 12.05
N LEU A 475 17.02 7.56 10.78
CA LEU A 475 16.77 6.48 9.83
C LEU A 475 17.96 5.54 9.69
N GLU A 476 19.20 6.07 9.73
CA GLU A 476 20.40 5.25 9.73
C GLU A 476 20.43 4.26 10.90
N ALA A 477 20.15 4.73 12.11
CA ALA A 477 20.15 3.87 13.30
C ALA A 477 19.05 2.80 13.21
N GLN A 478 17.85 3.17 12.75
CA GLN A 478 16.75 2.23 12.55
C GLN A 478 17.09 1.17 11.50
N MET A 479 17.68 1.58 10.36
CA MET A 479 18.06 0.68 9.27
C MET A 479 19.19 -0.28 9.70
N LEU A 480 20.22 0.22 10.40
CA LEU A 480 21.31 -0.62 10.88
C LEU A 480 20.81 -1.65 11.90
N ALA A 481 19.90 -1.28 12.79
CA ALA A 481 19.29 -2.22 13.73
C ALA A 481 18.47 -3.31 13.01
N LEU A 482 17.69 -2.94 12.00
CA LEU A 482 16.94 -3.91 11.19
C LEU A 482 17.87 -4.81 10.35
N LYS A 483 18.92 -4.25 9.73
CA LYS A 483 19.91 -5.04 8.99
C LYS A 483 20.57 -6.10 9.89
N ALA A 484 20.85 -5.74 11.15
CA ALA A 484 21.45 -6.66 12.12
C ALA A 484 20.47 -7.74 12.60
N ALA A 485 19.22 -7.38 12.89
CA ALA A 485 18.21 -8.29 13.44
C ALA A 485 17.51 -9.14 12.35
N THR A 486 17.30 -8.58 11.17
CA THR A 486 16.53 -9.19 10.07
C THR A 486 17.24 -9.04 8.73
N PRO A 487 18.46 -9.60 8.56
CA PRO A 487 19.29 -9.42 7.35
C PRO A 487 18.65 -9.97 6.07
N GLN A 488 17.71 -10.90 6.21
CA GLN A 488 16.92 -11.46 5.10
C GLN A 488 15.85 -10.51 4.54
N LEU A 489 15.55 -9.42 5.24
CA LEU A 489 14.55 -8.44 4.80
C LEU A 489 15.10 -7.67 3.59
N PRO A 490 14.48 -7.76 2.38
CA PRO A 490 15.07 -7.19 1.18
C PRO A 490 14.76 -5.69 1.00
N ALA A 491 13.80 -5.16 1.75
CA ALA A 491 13.20 -3.87 1.47
C ALA A 491 12.82 -3.10 2.73
N VAL A 492 12.92 -1.77 2.65
CA VAL A 492 12.38 -0.82 3.64
C VAL A 492 11.74 0.37 2.94
N SER A 493 10.88 1.10 3.63
CA SER A 493 10.36 2.38 3.16
C SER A 493 10.42 3.44 4.27
N HIS A 494 10.50 4.71 3.88
CA HIS A 494 10.62 5.81 4.84
C HIS A 494 9.40 6.75 4.73
N PHE A 495 8.68 6.88 5.82
CA PHE A 495 7.60 7.85 5.98
C PHE A 495 8.15 9.11 6.64
N ALA A 496 8.16 10.28 6.02
CA ALA A 496 7.79 10.59 4.65
C ALA A 496 8.64 11.75 4.14
N TYR A 497 8.52 12.14 2.88
CA TYR A 497 9.19 13.34 2.33
C TYR A 497 8.96 14.58 3.19
N SER A 498 7.74 14.78 3.68
CA SER A 498 7.38 15.91 4.57
C SER A 498 8.15 15.93 5.90
N TRP A 499 8.60 14.78 6.39
CA TRP A 499 9.42 14.69 7.59
C TRP A 499 10.89 14.99 7.30
N GLN A 500 11.38 14.52 6.15
CA GLN A 500 12.78 14.76 5.74
C GLN A 500 13.02 16.20 5.27
N TYR A 501 12.01 16.82 4.67
CA TYR A 501 12.05 18.17 4.12
C TYR A 501 10.83 19.01 4.54
N PRO A 502 10.63 19.27 5.85
CA PRO A 502 9.39 19.87 6.36
C PRO A 502 9.15 21.30 5.84
N GLN A 503 10.19 22.10 5.69
CA GLN A 503 10.08 23.47 5.15
C GLN A 503 9.72 23.46 3.66
N ASP A 504 10.34 22.56 2.91
CA ASP A 504 10.06 22.37 1.49
C ASP A 504 8.62 21.88 1.28
N ASP A 505 8.17 20.91 2.08
CA ASP A 505 6.82 20.39 2.02
C ASP A 505 5.76 21.46 2.33
N GLN A 506 5.98 22.28 3.35
CA GLN A 506 5.11 23.44 3.65
C GLN A 506 5.07 24.45 2.49
N SER A 507 6.24 24.78 1.91
CA SER A 507 6.32 25.66 0.76
C SER A 507 5.53 25.12 -0.44
N ARG A 508 5.60 23.82 -0.69
CA ARG A 508 4.87 23.12 -1.74
C ARG A 508 3.35 23.12 -1.47
N LYS A 509 2.96 22.83 -0.24
CA LYS A 509 1.54 22.74 0.19
C LYS A 509 0.81 24.08 0.07
N PHE A 510 1.48 25.18 0.42
CA PHE A 510 0.88 26.52 0.47
C PHE A 510 1.31 27.44 -0.68
N CYS A 511 2.04 26.95 -1.66
CA CYS A 511 2.61 27.73 -2.76
C CYS A 511 3.46 28.94 -2.31
N THR A 512 4.02 28.89 -1.12
CA THR A 512 4.92 29.94 -0.62
C THR A 512 6.30 29.81 -1.28
N ARG A 513 7.00 30.95 -1.43
CA ARG A 513 8.34 30.99 -2.04
C ARG A 513 9.42 30.65 -1.04
#